data_46059a8d13f2d42ac90bd877f0ad6765
#
_entry.id   46059a8d13f2d42ac90bd877f0ad6765
#
_cell.length_a   1.000
_cell.length_b   1.000
_cell.length_c   1.000
_cell.angle_alpha   90.00
_cell.angle_beta   90.00
_cell.angle_gamma   90.00
#
_symmetry.space_group_name_H-M   'P 1'
#
loop_
_entity.id
_entity.type
_entity.pdbx_description
1 polymer ?
#
loop_
_entity_poly.entity_id
_entity_poly.type
_entity_poly.pdbx_seq_one_letter_code
_entity_poly.pdbx_strand_id
1 'polypeptide(L)'
;MYLCTLALHFELIKEMKKLYIETYGCQMNVADSEVVASIMQMAGYEPTDNEAEADAIFLNTCSVRENAENKIYHRLDQLYAQRIQNSKAKNKNSNVAEGNGGGEGNQHSTHSEVHGESLPYLGVLGCMAERVKDDLIKNHHADLVCGPDAYLSLPDMIAQVENGVPAMDVVLSKTETYRNIIPTRIGGNRVSGFVSIMRGCNNFCHYCIVPFTRGRERSRDVESILAEVRDLHDKGYKEVTLLGQNVNSYGLLPNGTRPENGVIIEEENGQELHVCSFAELLRKVARAVPDMRVRFTTSNPEDMSEDILHAIAEEPNLCHHIHFPAQSGSNKVLHDMNRKYTREEYLRKVDAIRRIIPDCGITTDIFVGYHDETEDDFEQTMSLVRDVKYDSAFMFKYSERPGTYAAKHLPDNVPEEEKICRLNKLIHLQNEISAEQNKKDEGKEFDVLLERFSKRNRNQLMGRTGQNKAVIIEKGSHHIGETVRVRITGSTSATLFGEVL
;
A
#
# COMPACT_ATOMS: atom_id res chain seq x y z
N MET A 1 -55.61 -2.88 -4.27
CA MET A 1 -54.46 -3.61 -4.82
C MET A 1 -53.17 -2.79 -4.86
N TYR A 2 -53.18 -1.47 -4.78
CA TYR A 2 -51.99 -0.58 -4.74
C TYR A 2 -51.35 -0.39 -3.35
N LEU A 3 -52.06 -0.65 -2.27
CA LEU A 3 -51.57 -0.53 -0.89
C LEU A 3 -50.75 -1.74 -0.41
N CYS A 4 -50.91 -2.92 -1.02
CA CYS A 4 -50.16 -4.13 -0.68
C CYS A 4 -48.73 -4.13 -1.29
N THR A 5 -48.52 -3.45 -2.41
CA THR A 5 -47.22 -3.37 -3.09
C THR A 5 -46.29 -2.36 -2.39
N LEU A 6 -46.79 -1.35 -1.71
CA LEU A 6 -46.04 -0.38 -0.91
C LEU A 6 -45.57 -0.99 0.43
N ALA A 7 -46.37 -1.85 1.04
CA ALA A 7 -45.98 -2.52 2.28
C ALA A 7 -44.86 -3.55 2.07
N LEU A 8 -44.83 -4.25 0.94
CA LEU A 8 -43.74 -5.16 0.57
C LEU A 8 -42.42 -4.46 0.18
N HIS A 9 -42.47 -3.15 -0.14
CA HIS A 9 -41.29 -2.33 -0.40
C HIS A 9 -40.69 -1.73 0.88
N PHE A 10 -41.46 -1.67 1.98
CA PHE A 10 -41.00 -1.14 3.27
C PHE A 10 -40.41 -2.21 4.20
N GLU A 11 -40.60 -3.52 3.91
CA GLU A 11 -40.03 -4.61 4.72
C GLU A 11 -38.57 -5.02 4.30
N LEU A 12 -37.97 -4.34 3.33
CA LEU A 12 -36.64 -4.70 2.80
C LEU A 12 -35.58 -3.57 2.93
N ILE A 13 -35.77 -2.61 3.83
CA ILE A 13 -34.63 -1.79 4.30
C ILE A 13 -34.00 -2.58 5.46
N LYS A 14 -33.29 -3.66 5.14
CA LYS A 14 -32.37 -4.27 6.08
C LYS A 14 -31.35 -3.17 6.38
N GLU A 15 -31.32 -2.69 7.60
CA GLU A 15 -30.34 -1.66 8.03
C GLU A 15 -28.95 -2.16 7.66
N MET A 16 -28.20 -1.37 6.87
CA MET A 16 -26.88 -1.77 6.42
C MET A 16 -25.94 -1.82 7.63
N LYS A 17 -25.26 -2.93 7.82
CA LYS A 17 -24.25 -3.09 8.85
C LYS A 17 -23.08 -2.17 8.60
N LYS A 18 -22.38 -1.76 9.63
CA LYS A 18 -21.25 -0.85 9.55
C LYS A 18 -19.91 -1.61 9.58
N LEU A 19 -19.03 -1.27 8.65
CA LEU A 19 -17.68 -1.83 8.55
C LEU A 19 -16.64 -0.75 8.81
N TYR A 20 -15.83 -0.95 9.84
CA TYR A 20 -14.66 -0.12 10.10
C TYR A 20 -13.39 -0.84 9.62
N ILE A 21 -12.55 -0.17 8.81
CA ILE A 21 -11.31 -0.74 8.28
C ILE A 21 -10.12 0.09 8.75
N GLU A 22 -9.23 -0.53 9.50
CA GLU A 22 -7.91 0.02 9.80
C GLU A 22 -6.87 -0.54 8.85
N THR A 23 -6.11 0.33 8.19
CA THR A 23 -5.07 -0.07 7.24
C THR A 23 -3.69 0.16 7.80
N TYR A 24 -2.93 -0.91 7.94
CA TYR A 24 -1.55 -0.92 8.41
C TYR A 24 -0.63 -1.42 7.28
N GLY A 25 0.27 -0.57 6.81
CA GLY A 25 1.25 -1.04 5.82
C GLY A 25 1.58 -0.04 4.73
N CYS A 26 1.63 -0.51 3.49
CA CYS A 26 2.00 0.26 2.32
C CYS A 26 0.76 0.74 1.53
N GLN A 27 1.00 1.52 0.48
CA GLN A 27 -0.05 2.03 -0.42
C GLN A 27 -0.89 0.90 -1.05
N MET A 28 -0.28 -0.27 -1.28
CA MET A 28 -0.99 -1.45 -1.78
C MET A 28 -2.05 -1.95 -0.79
N ASN A 29 -1.79 -1.86 0.54
CA ASN A 29 -2.81 -2.19 1.54
C ASN A 29 -3.95 -1.16 1.55
N VAL A 30 -3.68 0.11 1.24
CA VAL A 30 -4.75 1.12 1.09
C VAL A 30 -5.65 0.76 -0.09
N ALA A 31 -5.08 0.46 -1.26
CA ALA A 31 -5.85 0.03 -2.42
C ALA A 31 -6.63 -1.29 -2.14
N ASP A 32 -6.02 -2.24 -1.43
CA ASP A 32 -6.69 -3.47 -1.01
C ASP A 32 -7.87 -3.19 -0.07
N SER A 33 -7.75 -2.26 0.89
CA SER A 33 -8.85 -1.87 1.78
C SER A 33 -10.03 -1.25 1.04
N GLU A 34 -9.77 -0.49 -0.01
CA GLU A 34 -10.79 0.11 -0.87
C GLU A 34 -11.53 -0.97 -1.69
N VAL A 35 -10.81 -1.99 -2.16
CA VAL A 35 -11.42 -3.19 -2.80
C VAL A 35 -12.29 -3.95 -1.80
N VAL A 36 -11.78 -4.21 -0.59
CA VAL A 36 -12.52 -4.86 0.49
C VAL A 36 -13.80 -4.09 0.83
N ALA A 37 -13.73 -2.77 0.93
CA ALA A 37 -14.90 -1.94 1.19
C ALA A 37 -15.98 -2.13 0.12
N SER A 38 -15.61 -2.14 -1.18
CA SER A 38 -16.55 -2.42 -2.27
C SER A 38 -17.19 -3.80 -2.18
N ILE A 39 -16.40 -4.84 -1.92
CA ILE A 39 -16.89 -6.22 -1.80
C ILE A 39 -17.87 -6.34 -0.63
N MET A 40 -17.54 -5.74 0.51
CA MET A 40 -18.39 -5.78 1.69
C MET A 40 -19.67 -4.94 1.55
N GLN A 41 -19.66 -3.86 0.74
CA GLN A 41 -20.87 -3.14 0.38
C GLN A 41 -21.86 -4.04 -0.37
N MET A 42 -21.37 -4.90 -1.27
CA MET A 42 -22.22 -5.90 -1.94
C MET A 42 -22.78 -6.95 -0.96
N ALA A 43 -22.11 -7.17 0.17
CA ALA A 43 -22.57 -8.04 1.26
C ALA A 43 -23.46 -7.33 2.30
N GLY A 44 -23.84 -6.05 2.07
CA GLY A 44 -24.71 -5.29 2.96
C GLY A 44 -24.00 -4.58 4.12
N TYR A 45 -22.70 -4.35 3.99
CA TYR A 45 -21.89 -3.57 4.94
C TYR A 45 -21.53 -2.20 4.37
N GLU A 46 -21.77 -1.12 5.08
CA GLU A 46 -21.39 0.23 4.70
C GLU A 46 -20.13 0.66 5.46
N PRO A 47 -19.08 1.19 4.79
CA PRO A 47 -17.91 1.73 5.47
C PRO A 47 -18.27 2.87 6.44
N THR A 48 -17.65 2.85 7.62
CA THR A 48 -17.73 3.93 8.62
C THR A 48 -16.34 4.37 9.08
N ASP A 49 -16.20 5.65 9.42
CA ASP A 49 -15.00 6.18 10.08
C ASP A 49 -15.11 6.13 11.63
N ASN A 50 -16.24 5.67 12.16
CA ASN A 50 -16.49 5.57 13.59
C ASN A 50 -16.44 4.11 14.06
N GLU A 51 -15.34 3.75 14.73
CA GLU A 51 -15.13 2.40 15.30
C GLU A 51 -16.27 1.97 16.25
N ALA A 52 -16.84 2.90 17.00
CA ALA A 52 -17.85 2.59 18.02
C ALA A 52 -19.20 2.16 17.42
N GLU A 53 -19.44 2.45 16.14
CA GLU A 53 -20.66 2.08 15.41
C GLU A 53 -20.50 0.79 14.58
N ALA A 54 -19.28 0.23 14.56
CA ALA A 54 -18.97 -0.87 13.66
C ALA A 54 -19.57 -2.19 14.11
N ASP A 55 -20.20 -2.91 13.18
CA ASP A 55 -20.62 -4.31 13.32
C ASP A 55 -19.47 -5.28 12.97
N ALA A 56 -18.52 -4.82 12.16
CA ALA A 56 -17.29 -5.54 11.84
C ALA A 56 -16.09 -4.57 11.81
N ILE A 57 -14.96 -5.01 12.37
CA ILE A 57 -13.68 -4.26 12.37
C ILE A 57 -12.65 -5.11 11.65
N PHE A 58 -12.12 -4.60 10.55
CA PHE A 58 -11.10 -5.29 9.76
C PHE A 58 -9.75 -4.58 9.86
N LEU A 59 -8.71 -5.34 10.21
CA LEU A 59 -7.33 -4.88 10.23
C LEU A 59 -6.63 -5.37 8.96
N ASN A 60 -6.43 -4.50 7.97
CA ASN A 60 -5.67 -4.83 6.77
C ASN A 60 -4.18 -4.61 7.01
N THR A 61 -3.38 -5.65 6.87
CA THR A 61 -2.07 -5.76 7.48
C THR A 61 -0.96 -6.09 6.48
N CYS A 62 0.26 -5.67 6.82
CA CYS A 62 1.48 -5.88 6.04
C CYS A 62 2.47 -6.77 6.79
N SER A 63 3.21 -7.62 6.07
CA SER A 63 4.30 -8.46 6.62
C SER A 63 5.71 -7.94 6.31
N VAL A 64 5.82 -6.71 5.77
CA VAL A 64 7.13 -6.19 5.35
C VAL A 64 7.93 -5.63 6.53
N ARG A 65 7.29 -5.22 7.63
CA ARG A 65 7.94 -4.58 8.79
C ARG A 65 7.51 -5.26 10.09
N GLU A 66 8.50 -5.73 10.88
CA GLU A 66 8.28 -6.38 12.18
C GLU A 66 7.46 -5.53 13.17
N ASN A 67 7.79 -4.25 13.30
CA ASN A 67 7.05 -3.32 14.16
C ASN A 67 5.57 -3.16 13.75
N ALA A 68 5.20 -3.51 12.52
CA ALA A 68 3.80 -3.48 12.10
C ALA A 68 3.03 -4.67 12.69
N GLU A 69 3.62 -5.85 12.74
CA GLU A 69 2.98 -7.05 13.29
C GLU A 69 2.69 -6.93 14.77
N ASN A 70 3.68 -6.49 15.57
CA ASN A 70 3.49 -6.27 17.01
C ASN A 70 2.37 -5.27 17.30
N LYS A 71 2.23 -4.23 16.49
CA LYS A 71 1.12 -3.28 16.60
C LYS A 71 -0.24 -3.95 16.33
N ILE A 72 -0.30 -4.89 15.38
CA ILE A 72 -1.54 -5.61 15.08
C ILE A 72 -1.94 -6.52 16.22
N TYR A 73 -1.00 -7.29 16.79
CA TYR A 73 -1.29 -8.12 17.96
C TYR A 73 -1.82 -7.29 19.13
N HIS A 74 -1.14 -6.20 19.51
CA HIS A 74 -1.62 -5.29 20.54
C HIS A 74 -3.00 -4.69 20.20
N ARG A 75 -3.27 -4.38 18.94
CA ARG A 75 -4.56 -3.84 18.53
C ARG A 75 -5.67 -4.87 18.64
N LEU A 76 -5.43 -6.11 18.22
CA LEU A 76 -6.37 -7.22 18.39
C LEU A 76 -6.68 -7.47 19.88
N ASP A 77 -5.66 -7.50 20.73
CA ASP A 77 -5.84 -7.67 22.18
C ASP A 77 -6.68 -6.53 22.79
N GLN A 78 -6.43 -5.29 22.35
CA GLN A 78 -7.21 -4.12 22.77
C GLN A 78 -8.67 -4.23 22.33
N LEU A 79 -8.94 -4.54 21.06
CA LEU A 79 -10.30 -4.69 20.53
C LEU A 79 -11.05 -5.83 21.22
N TYR A 80 -10.38 -6.95 21.48
CA TYR A 80 -10.96 -8.07 22.20
C TYR A 80 -11.29 -7.71 23.64
N ALA A 81 -10.40 -7.01 24.35
CA ALA A 81 -10.64 -6.53 25.69
C ALA A 81 -11.86 -5.58 25.76
N GLN A 82 -11.98 -4.65 24.81
CA GLN A 82 -13.14 -3.75 24.68
C GLN A 82 -14.44 -4.54 24.43
N ARG A 83 -14.39 -5.54 23.55
CA ARG A 83 -15.51 -6.46 23.27
C ARG A 83 -16.00 -7.15 24.56
N ILE A 84 -15.09 -7.68 25.40
CA ILE A 84 -15.44 -8.30 26.69
C ILE A 84 -16.03 -7.27 27.67
N GLN A 85 -15.47 -6.06 27.75
CA GLN A 85 -15.98 -5.03 28.65
C GLN A 85 -17.40 -4.59 28.26
N ASN A 86 -17.66 -4.40 26.97
CA ASN A 86 -18.97 -4.03 26.46
C ASN A 86 -20.01 -5.12 26.72
N SER A 87 -19.65 -6.42 26.59
CA SER A 87 -20.54 -7.53 26.89
C SER A 87 -20.89 -7.60 28.39
N LYS A 88 -19.92 -7.36 29.27
CA LYS A 88 -20.15 -7.33 30.75
C LYS A 88 -20.99 -6.14 31.18
N ALA A 89 -20.85 -4.98 30.56
CA ALA A 89 -21.64 -3.79 30.83
C ALA A 89 -23.10 -3.99 30.44
N LYS A 90 -23.35 -4.62 29.28
CA LYS A 90 -24.71 -4.98 28.81
C LYS A 90 -25.38 -5.99 29.72
N ASN A 91 -24.70 -7.05 30.14
CA ASN A 91 -25.23 -8.05 31.09
C ASN A 91 -25.56 -7.48 32.50
N LYS A 92 -24.85 -6.45 32.95
CA LYS A 92 -25.19 -5.77 34.21
C LYS A 92 -26.47 -4.94 34.05
N ASN A 93 -26.71 -4.32 32.92
CA ASN A 93 -27.91 -3.51 32.70
C ASN A 93 -29.16 -4.36 32.45
N SER A 94 -29.03 -5.56 31.84
CA SER A 94 -30.13 -6.50 31.68
C SER A 94 -30.57 -7.15 33.02
N ASN A 95 -29.62 -7.42 33.92
CA ASN A 95 -29.91 -8.00 35.26
C ASN A 95 -30.51 -7.01 36.28
N VAL A 96 -30.51 -5.72 35.95
CA VAL A 96 -31.21 -4.69 36.77
C VAL A 96 -32.70 -4.58 36.40
N ALA A 97 -33.09 -5.09 35.20
CA ALA A 97 -34.46 -5.08 34.73
C ALA A 97 -35.29 -6.33 35.11
N GLU A 98 -34.62 -7.44 35.50
CA GLU A 98 -35.31 -8.66 35.95
C GLU A 98 -34.90 -8.96 37.40
N GLY A 99 -35.80 -8.61 38.33
CA GLY A 99 -35.62 -8.94 39.75
C GLY A 99 -35.92 -10.41 40.02
N ASN A 100 -35.02 -11.06 40.78
CA ASN A 100 -35.13 -12.29 41.52
C ASN A 100 -35.53 -13.59 40.83
N GLY A 101 -34.54 -14.47 40.72
CA GLY A 101 -34.71 -15.89 40.46
C GLY A 101 -33.37 -16.61 40.47
N GLY A 102 -33.00 -17.21 41.61
CA GLY A 102 -31.73 -17.92 41.78
C GLY A 102 -31.70 -19.24 40.97
N GLY A 103 -30.49 -19.55 40.46
CA GLY A 103 -30.19 -20.81 39.82
C GLY A 103 -28.73 -20.88 39.44
N GLU A 104 -27.92 -21.61 40.23
CA GLU A 104 -26.54 -21.99 39.91
C GLU A 104 -26.54 -22.94 38.69
N GLY A 105 -25.73 -22.66 37.67
CA GLY A 105 -25.58 -23.52 36.52
C GLY A 105 -24.35 -23.22 35.69
N ASN A 106 -23.38 -24.09 35.78
CA ASN A 106 -22.19 -24.42 34.94
C ASN A 106 -21.80 -23.51 33.81
N GLN A 107 -20.53 -23.03 33.89
CA GLN A 107 -19.76 -22.39 32.84
C GLN A 107 -19.32 -23.41 31.79
N HIS A 108 -19.99 -23.43 30.67
CA HIS A 108 -19.53 -23.73 29.30
C HIS A 108 -20.59 -23.17 28.36
N SER A 109 -20.43 -21.92 27.96
CA SER A 109 -21.28 -21.35 26.90
C SER A 109 -20.42 -20.77 25.79
N THR A 110 -20.31 -21.56 24.78
CA THR A 110 -20.38 -21.25 23.34
C THR A 110 -21.30 -20.07 23.05
N HIS A 111 -20.90 -19.29 22.04
CA HIS A 111 -21.69 -18.22 21.44
C HIS A 111 -23.18 -18.55 21.34
N SER A 112 -24.04 -17.90 22.11
CA SER A 112 -25.48 -17.95 21.90
C SER A 112 -26.14 -16.66 22.40
N GLU A 113 -26.79 -16.02 21.48
CA GLU A 113 -27.97 -15.16 21.48
C GLU A 113 -28.26 -14.36 22.76
N VAL A 114 -27.89 -13.08 22.71
CA VAL A 114 -28.64 -12.02 23.37
C VAL A 114 -29.09 -11.06 22.27
N HIS A 115 -30.37 -11.05 21.98
CA HIS A 115 -31.01 -10.06 21.10
C HIS A 115 -30.80 -8.66 21.69
N GLY A 116 -29.97 -7.86 21.01
CA GLY A 116 -29.68 -6.48 21.35
C GLY A 116 -28.23 -6.13 21.03
N GLU A 117 -27.96 -5.52 19.87
CA GLU A 117 -26.67 -5.02 19.38
C GLU A 117 -25.51 -6.02 19.51
N SER A 118 -25.17 -6.70 18.46
CA SER A 118 -24.04 -7.65 18.39
C SER A 118 -22.72 -6.91 18.61
N LEU A 119 -21.78 -7.57 19.27
CA LEU A 119 -20.39 -7.08 19.36
C LEU A 119 -19.72 -7.16 17.98
N PRO A 120 -18.82 -6.20 17.62
CA PRO A 120 -18.21 -6.20 16.31
C PRO A 120 -17.37 -7.47 16.06
N TYR A 121 -17.45 -8.01 14.85
CA TYR A 121 -16.60 -9.10 14.39
C TYR A 121 -15.18 -8.57 14.09
N LEU A 122 -14.16 -9.33 14.45
CA LEU A 122 -12.76 -8.96 14.25
C LEU A 122 -12.16 -9.73 13.09
N GLY A 123 -11.79 -9.04 12.01
CA GLY A 123 -11.14 -9.63 10.84
C GLY A 123 -9.70 -9.15 10.66
N VAL A 124 -8.80 -10.08 10.30
CA VAL A 124 -7.42 -9.75 9.90
C VAL A 124 -7.24 -10.07 8.43
N LEU A 125 -6.81 -9.05 7.66
CA LEU A 125 -6.69 -9.13 6.22
C LEU A 125 -5.25 -8.89 5.74
N GLY A 126 -4.95 -9.28 4.51
CA GLY A 126 -3.72 -8.89 3.82
C GLY A 126 -2.53 -9.83 4.04
N CYS A 127 -1.31 -9.30 3.89
CA CYS A 127 -0.09 -10.10 3.84
C CYS A 127 0.22 -10.83 5.17
N MET A 128 -0.12 -10.24 6.32
CA MET A 128 0.06 -10.89 7.61
C MET A 128 -0.93 -12.05 7.78
N ALA A 129 -2.18 -11.88 7.34
CA ALA A 129 -3.17 -12.95 7.34
C ALA A 129 -2.66 -14.20 6.60
N GLU A 130 -2.10 -14.01 5.39
CA GLU A 130 -1.51 -15.11 4.62
C GLU A 130 -0.33 -15.77 5.33
N ARG A 131 0.53 -15.01 6.00
CA ARG A 131 1.73 -15.54 6.66
C ARG A 131 1.44 -16.22 7.99
N VAL A 132 0.58 -15.65 8.82
CA VAL A 132 0.33 -16.10 10.20
C VAL A 132 -0.80 -17.12 10.27
N LYS A 133 -1.82 -16.97 9.40
CA LYS A 133 -2.91 -17.95 9.21
C LYS A 133 -3.74 -18.20 10.48
N ASP A 134 -3.94 -19.45 10.80
CA ASP A 134 -4.80 -19.94 11.88
C ASP A 134 -4.35 -19.52 13.30
N ASP A 135 -3.10 -19.11 13.48
CA ASP A 135 -2.60 -18.59 14.74
C ASP A 135 -3.35 -17.32 15.19
N LEU A 136 -3.77 -16.48 14.21
CA LEU A 136 -4.57 -15.29 14.47
C LEU A 136 -5.94 -15.62 15.10
N ILE A 137 -6.56 -16.73 14.68
CA ILE A 137 -7.81 -17.22 15.24
C ILE A 137 -7.58 -17.86 16.61
N LYS A 138 -6.59 -18.77 16.69
CA LYS A 138 -6.35 -19.60 17.88
C LYS A 138 -5.83 -18.81 19.08
N ASN A 139 -4.92 -17.87 18.82
CA ASN A 139 -4.16 -17.19 19.88
C ASN A 139 -4.42 -15.69 19.97
N HIS A 140 -5.04 -15.06 18.93
CA HIS A 140 -5.23 -13.60 18.86
C HIS A 140 -6.69 -13.16 18.66
N HIS A 141 -7.64 -14.09 18.87
CA HIS A 141 -9.07 -13.77 18.94
C HIS A 141 -9.68 -13.17 17.66
N ALA A 142 -9.07 -13.37 16.49
CA ALA A 142 -9.67 -13.01 15.20
C ALA A 142 -10.83 -13.96 14.90
N ASP A 143 -11.96 -13.42 14.48
CA ASP A 143 -13.11 -14.22 14.00
C ASP A 143 -12.93 -14.60 12.53
N LEU A 144 -12.19 -13.77 11.76
CA LEU A 144 -11.98 -13.93 10.34
C LEU A 144 -10.53 -13.64 9.93
N VAL A 145 -9.94 -14.50 9.07
CA VAL A 145 -8.58 -14.33 8.54
C VAL A 145 -8.61 -14.49 7.01
N CYS A 146 -8.30 -13.41 6.27
CA CYS A 146 -8.41 -13.41 4.82
C CYS A 146 -7.10 -12.94 4.15
N GLY A 147 -6.54 -13.78 3.28
CA GLY A 147 -5.36 -13.47 2.49
C GLY A 147 -5.63 -12.43 1.40
N PRO A 148 -4.57 -11.81 0.82
CA PRO A 148 -4.73 -10.70 -0.12
C PRO A 148 -5.35 -11.11 -1.46
N ASP A 149 -5.41 -12.39 -1.80
CA ASP A 149 -6.01 -12.91 -3.03
C ASP A 149 -7.41 -13.52 -2.82
N ALA A 150 -7.92 -13.51 -1.57
CA ALA A 150 -9.16 -14.17 -1.19
C ALA A 150 -10.30 -13.19 -0.83
N TYR A 151 -10.19 -11.91 -1.14
CA TYR A 151 -11.19 -10.91 -0.73
C TYR A 151 -12.58 -11.17 -1.30
N LEU A 152 -12.68 -11.83 -2.47
CA LEU A 152 -13.99 -12.19 -3.04
C LEU A 152 -14.78 -13.20 -2.20
N SER A 153 -14.10 -13.96 -1.31
CA SER A 153 -14.77 -14.88 -0.37
C SER A 153 -15.26 -14.20 0.92
N LEU A 154 -14.95 -12.91 1.14
CA LEU A 154 -15.36 -12.18 2.35
C LEU A 154 -16.86 -12.22 2.65
N PRO A 155 -17.78 -12.09 1.65
CA PRO A 155 -19.21 -12.23 1.91
C PRO A 155 -19.61 -13.58 2.53
N ASP A 156 -19.04 -14.67 2.04
CA ASP A 156 -19.31 -16.01 2.57
C ASP A 156 -18.65 -16.22 3.92
N MET A 157 -17.44 -15.69 4.09
CA MET A 157 -16.70 -15.76 5.35
C MET A 157 -17.40 -15.02 6.48
N ILE A 158 -17.89 -13.80 6.22
CA ILE A 158 -18.63 -13.04 7.24
C ILE A 158 -19.95 -13.70 7.60
N ALA A 159 -20.65 -14.32 6.63
CA ALA A 159 -21.85 -15.09 6.90
C ALA A 159 -21.57 -16.32 7.79
N GLN A 160 -20.40 -16.98 7.67
CA GLN A 160 -19.97 -18.05 8.57
C GLN A 160 -19.74 -17.50 9.98
N VAL A 161 -19.04 -16.37 10.10
CA VAL A 161 -18.75 -15.72 11.38
C VAL A 161 -20.04 -15.26 12.08
N GLU A 162 -21.00 -14.73 11.36
CA GLU A 162 -22.33 -14.39 11.86
C GLU A 162 -23.09 -15.60 12.43
N ASN A 163 -22.79 -16.80 11.93
CA ASN A 163 -23.32 -18.07 12.46
C ASN A 163 -22.44 -18.68 13.59
N GLY A 164 -21.46 -17.92 14.12
CA GLY A 164 -20.60 -18.34 15.22
C GLY A 164 -19.45 -19.26 14.81
N VAL A 165 -19.14 -19.38 13.51
CA VAL A 165 -18.06 -20.23 13.01
C VAL A 165 -16.90 -19.34 12.51
N PRO A 166 -15.70 -19.40 13.11
CA PRO A 166 -14.54 -18.67 12.60
C PRO A 166 -14.23 -19.06 11.16
N ALA A 167 -13.84 -18.07 10.34
CA ALA A 167 -13.59 -18.27 8.93
C ALA A 167 -12.15 -17.91 8.53
N MET A 168 -11.56 -18.73 7.64
CA MET A 168 -10.22 -18.47 7.10
C MET A 168 -10.15 -18.83 5.62
N ASP A 169 -9.70 -17.88 4.80
CA ASP A 169 -9.30 -18.13 3.41
C ASP A 169 -8.00 -17.36 3.12
N VAL A 170 -6.93 -18.12 2.87
CA VAL A 170 -5.57 -17.60 2.62
C VAL A 170 -4.97 -18.25 1.37
N VAL A 171 -5.82 -18.68 0.45
CA VAL A 171 -5.37 -19.30 -0.81
C VAL A 171 -4.83 -18.23 -1.75
N LEU A 172 -3.60 -18.40 -2.22
CA LEU A 172 -3.01 -17.54 -3.25
C LEU A 172 -3.58 -17.90 -4.62
N SER A 173 -4.10 -16.91 -5.31
CA SER A 173 -4.63 -17.06 -6.68
C SER A 173 -3.51 -16.96 -7.72
N LYS A 174 -3.70 -17.63 -8.85
CA LYS A 174 -2.83 -17.48 -10.04
C LYS A 174 -3.31 -16.40 -10.99
N THR A 175 -4.59 -16.01 -10.91
CA THR A 175 -5.24 -15.11 -11.88
C THR A 175 -5.89 -13.88 -11.25
N GLU A 176 -6.24 -13.89 -9.95
CA GLU A 176 -7.00 -12.82 -9.32
C GLU A 176 -6.25 -11.48 -9.30
N THR A 177 -6.86 -10.46 -9.85
CA THR A 177 -6.37 -9.07 -9.87
C THR A 177 -7.43 -8.06 -9.45
N TYR A 178 -8.64 -8.51 -9.08
CA TYR A 178 -9.82 -7.68 -8.75
C TYR A 178 -10.25 -6.75 -9.88
N ARG A 179 -10.02 -7.16 -11.15
CA ARG A 179 -10.28 -6.33 -12.34
C ARG A 179 -11.75 -5.92 -12.51
N ASN A 180 -12.68 -6.70 -11.97
CA ASN A 180 -14.11 -6.44 -12.06
C ASN A 180 -14.67 -5.59 -10.90
N ILE A 181 -13.79 -5.14 -9.99
CA ILE A 181 -14.16 -4.32 -8.83
C ILE A 181 -13.68 -2.90 -9.07
N ILE A 182 -14.59 -1.93 -9.06
CA ILE A 182 -14.25 -0.52 -8.91
C ILE A 182 -14.23 -0.20 -7.42
N PRO A 183 -13.07 0.18 -6.85
CA PRO A 183 -12.92 0.32 -5.42
C PRO A 183 -13.75 1.47 -4.83
N THR A 184 -14.34 1.23 -3.66
CA THR A 184 -14.96 2.28 -2.86
C THR A 184 -13.87 3.04 -2.10
N ARG A 185 -13.74 4.33 -2.38
CA ARG A 185 -12.72 5.15 -1.74
C ARG A 185 -13.09 5.43 -0.28
N ILE A 186 -12.23 4.96 0.63
CA ILE A 186 -12.40 5.12 2.07
C ILE A 186 -11.25 5.95 2.64
N GLY A 187 -11.57 6.87 3.55
CA GLY A 187 -10.55 7.75 4.15
C GLY A 187 -9.86 8.67 3.14
N GLY A 188 -8.63 9.09 3.48
CA GLY A 188 -7.77 9.89 2.60
C GLY A 188 -8.19 11.36 2.47
N ASN A 189 -7.45 12.10 1.63
CA ASN A 189 -7.65 13.52 1.39
C ASN A 189 -8.49 13.83 0.14
N ARG A 190 -8.91 12.80 -0.61
CA ARG A 190 -9.59 12.90 -1.92
C ARG A 190 -8.82 13.71 -2.97
N VAL A 191 -7.51 13.85 -2.80
CA VAL A 191 -6.61 14.52 -3.75
C VAL A 191 -5.88 13.51 -4.61
N SER A 192 -5.30 12.48 -3.98
CA SER A 192 -4.53 11.42 -4.66
C SER A 192 -5.19 10.07 -4.43
N GLY A 193 -5.39 9.30 -5.50
CA GLY A 193 -5.93 7.94 -5.47
C GLY A 193 -4.86 6.90 -5.85
N PHE A 194 -5.09 5.67 -5.46
CA PHE A 194 -4.23 4.52 -5.77
C PHE A 194 -4.93 3.55 -6.69
N VAL A 195 -4.24 3.08 -7.73
CA VAL A 195 -4.75 2.06 -8.66
C VAL A 195 -3.76 0.92 -8.75
N SER A 196 -4.15 -0.26 -8.28
CA SER A 196 -3.35 -1.47 -8.43
C SER A 196 -3.39 -1.94 -9.88
N ILE A 197 -2.22 -1.97 -10.55
CA ILE A 197 -2.10 -2.42 -11.95
C ILE A 197 -1.64 -3.88 -12.06
N MET A 198 -1.09 -4.43 -10.99
CA MET A 198 -0.58 -5.79 -10.93
C MET A 198 -0.48 -6.27 -9.49
N ARG A 199 -0.40 -7.58 -9.31
CA ARG A 199 -0.23 -8.23 -8.01
C ARG A 199 0.86 -9.29 -8.07
N GLY A 200 1.55 -9.51 -6.94
CA GLY A 200 2.63 -10.48 -6.83
C GLY A 200 3.96 -10.03 -7.47
N CYS A 201 4.99 -10.86 -7.38
CA CYS A 201 6.32 -10.54 -7.90
C CYS A 201 7.11 -11.82 -8.21
N ASN A 202 7.80 -11.84 -9.36
CA ASN A 202 8.61 -12.97 -9.82
C ASN A 202 10.12 -12.83 -9.50
N ASN A 203 10.54 -11.75 -8.84
CA ASN A 203 11.98 -11.50 -8.62
C ASN A 203 12.60 -12.40 -7.56
N PHE A 204 11.82 -12.90 -6.60
CA PHE A 204 12.30 -13.80 -5.53
C PHE A 204 13.59 -13.30 -4.86
N CYS A 205 13.71 -12.00 -4.60
CA CYS A 205 14.81 -11.47 -3.81
C CYS A 205 14.87 -12.21 -2.47
N HIS A 206 16.05 -12.62 -2.04
CA HIS A 206 16.23 -13.55 -0.91
C HIS A 206 15.67 -13.02 0.42
N TYR A 207 15.64 -11.72 0.61
CA TYR A 207 15.10 -11.07 1.82
C TYR A 207 13.57 -10.80 1.75
N CYS A 208 12.94 -11.04 0.58
CA CYS A 208 11.58 -10.54 0.33
C CYS A 208 10.50 -11.59 0.58
N ILE A 209 9.50 -11.22 1.36
CA ILE A 209 8.34 -12.08 1.67
C ILE A 209 7.22 -11.99 0.63
N VAL A 210 7.23 -10.98 -0.25
CA VAL A 210 6.13 -10.70 -1.18
C VAL A 210 5.73 -11.89 -2.06
N PRO A 211 6.64 -12.66 -2.69
CA PRO A 211 6.25 -13.81 -3.49
C PRO A 211 5.48 -14.88 -2.72
N PHE A 212 5.68 -14.93 -1.40
CA PHE A 212 5.06 -15.92 -0.51
C PHE A 212 3.72 -15.43 0.06
N THR A 213 3.49 -14.12 0.09
CA THR A 213 2.26 -13.56 0.66
C THR A 213 1.32 -12.96 -0.39
N ARG A 214 1.81 -12.66 -1.61
CA ARG A 214 1.03 -12.11 -2.73
C ARG A 214 1.16 -12.94 -4.02
N GLY A 215 1.87 -14.07 -3.95
CA GLY A 215 2.02 -14.99 -5.06
C GLY A 215 2.89 -14.48 -6.21
N ARG A 216 2.78 -15.18 -7.33
CA ARG A 216 3.42 -14.82 -8.61
C ARG A 216 2.80 -13.57 -9.19
N GLU A 217 3.57 -12.92 -10.08
CA GLU A 217 3.14 -11.72 -10.79
C GLU A 217 1.95 -11.98 -11.69
N ARG A 218 0.97 -11.07 -11.61
CA ARG A 218 -0.25 -11.04 -12.43
C ARG A 218 -0.54 -9.61 -12.81
N SER A 219 -0.56 -9.33 -14.11
CA SER A 219 -0.94 -8.02 -14.63
C SER A 219 -2.46 -7.90 -14.70
N ARG A 220 -2.98 -6.74 -14.33
CA ARG A 220 -4.40 -6.41 -14.42
C ARG A 220 -4.72 -5.94 -15.85
N ASP A 221 -5.92 -6.19 -16.30
CA ASP A 221 -6.43 -5.76 -17.61
C ASP A 221 -6.37 -4.24 -17.80
N VAL A 222 -5.94 -3.80 -19.00
CA VAL A 222 -5.76 -2.38 -19.33
C VAL A 222 -7.06 -1.60 -19.23
N GLU A 223 -8.16 -2.13 -19.75
CA GLU A 223 -9.45 -1.42 -19.75
C GLU A 223 -10.00 -1.27 -18.33
N SER A 224 -9.78 -2.29 -17.49
CA SER A 224 -10.12 -2.23 -16.07
C SER A 224 -9.33 -1.14 -15.33
N ILE A 225 -8.03 -1.00 -15.62
CA ILE A 225 -7.19 0.06 -15.05
C ILE A 225 -7.69 1.44 -15.52
N LEU A 226 -7.95 1.59 -16.81
CA LEU A 226 -8.44 2.85 -17.39
C LEU A 226 -9.83 3.23 -16.84
N ALA A 227 -10.71 2.26 -16.63
CA ALA A 227 -12.02 2.50 -16.02
C ALA A 227 -11.89 3.05 -14.59
N GLU A 228 -11.00 2.46 -13.78
CA GLU A 228 -10.75 2.92 -12.41
C GLU A 228 -10.07 4.30 -12.37
N VAL A 229 -9.14 4.58 -13.28
CA VAL A 229 -8.49 5.89 -13.39
C VAL A 229 -9.50 6.97 -13.77
N ARG A 230 -10.41 6.68 -14.71
CA ARG A 230 -11.51 7.61 -15.08
C ARG A 230 -12.49 7.83 -13.92
N ASP A 231 -12.83 6.78 -13.17
CA ASP A 231 -13.67 6.90 -11.97
C ASP A 231 -13.05 7.84 -10.92
N LEU A 232 -11.73 7.78 -10.70
CA LEU A 232 -11.02 8.72 -9.85
C LEU A 232 -11.11 10.15 -10.38
N HIS A 233 -10.86 10.34 -11.68
CA HIS A 233 -10.94 11.64 -12.34
C HIS A 233 -12.34 12.25 -12.21
N ASP A 234 -13.39 11.47 -12.50
CA ASP A 234 -14.79 11.89 -12.42
C ASP A 234 -15.22 12.25 -10.98
N LYS A 235 -14.60 11.59 -9.98
CA LYS A 235 -14.75 11.93 -8.57
C LYS A 235 -13.94 13.16 -8.12
N GLY A 236 -13.19 13.78 -9.04
CA GLY A 236 -12.46 15.03 -8.81
C GLY A 236 -11.07 14.89 -8.21
N TYR A 237 -10.51 13.67 -8.18
CA TYR A 237 -9.12 13.45 -7.77
C TYR A 237 -8.16 14.18 -8.72
N LYS A 238 -7.02 14.63 -8.20
CA LYS A 238 -6.03 15.43 -8.91
C LYS A 238 -4.75 14.66 -9.25
N GLU A 239 -4.56 13.53 -8.60
CA GLU A 239 -3.41 12.66 -8.82
C GLU A 239 -3.82 11.19 -8.69
N VAL A 240 -3.26 10.34 -9.56
CA VAL A 240 -3.32 8.88 -9.45
C VAL A 240 -1.91 8.32 -9.33
N THR A 241 -1.74 7.34 -8.42
CA THR A 241 -0.51 6.56 -8.34
C THR A 241 -0.79 5.12 -8.76
N LEU A 242 -0.15 4.67 -9.84
CA LEU A 242 -0.19 3.28 -10.29
C LEU A 242 0.70 2.43 -9.37
N LEU A 243 0.12 1.38 -8.80
CA LEU A 243 0.78 0.55 -7.79
C LEU A 243 1.05 -0.87 -8.30
N GLY A 244 2.22 -1.38 -7.94
CA GLY A 244 2.60 -2.79 -8.10
C GLY A 244 3.83 -3.12 -7.27
N GLN A 245 4.13 -4.41 -7.13
CA GLN A 245 5.35 -4.87 -6.47
C GLN A 245 6.59 -4.69 -7.35
N ASN A 246 6.38 -4.59 -8.66
CA ASN A 246 7.36 -4.25 -9.69
C ASN A 246 6.61 -3.74 -10.92
N VAL A 247 6.23 -2.47 -10.94
CA VAL A 247 5.40 -1.91 -12.03
C VAL A 247 6.05 -1.98 -13.40
N ASN A 248 7.39 -1.99 -13.46
CA ASN A 248 8.14 -2.05 -14.71
C ASN A 248 7.96 -3.36 -15.48
N SER A 249 7.61 -4.45 -14.76
CA SER A 249 7.33 -5.76 -15.37
C SER A 249 5.89 -5.92 -15.84
N TYR A 250 5.02 -4.93 -15.62
CA TYR A 250 3.63 -4.99 -16.08
C TYR A 250 3.53 -5.44 -17.54
N GLY A 251 2.63 -6.37 -17.82
CA GLY A 251 2.42 -6.95 -19.14
C GLY A 251 3.44 -8.03 -19.51
N LEU A 252 4.39 -8.38 -18.65
CA LEU A 252 5.31 -9.49 -18.89
C LEU A 252 4.51 -10.80 -18.99
N LEU A 253 4.72 -11.52 -20.09
CA LEU A 253 4.08 -12.79 -20.34
C LEU A 253 4.71 -13.91 -19.48
N PRO A 254 3.99 -15.02 -19.21
CA PRO A 254 4.53 -16.15 -18.44
C PRO A 254 5.83 -16.75 -19.01
N ASN A 255 6.06 -16.63 -20.33
CA ASN A 255 7.29 -17.05 -21.02
C ASN A 255 8.45 -16.06 -20.89
N GLY A 256 8.27 -14.93 -20.16
CA GLY A 256 9.27 -13.87 -19.97
C GLY A 256 9.41 -12.90 -21.13
N THR A 257 8.56 -12.98 -22.16
CA THR A 257 8.55 -12.01 -23.25
C THR A 257 7.65 -10.82 -22.92
N ARG A 258 7.92 -9.65 -23.50
CA ARG A 258 7.06 -8.47 -23.41
C ARG A 258 6.22 -8.37 -24.67
N PRO A 259 4.93 -8.06 -24.56
CA PRO A 259 4.10 -7.85 -25.74
C PRO A 259 4.56 -6.59 -26.50
N GLU A 260 4.76 -6.71 -27.79
CA GLU A 260 5.16 -5.56 -28.63
C GLU A 260 4.00 -4.59 -28.86
N ASN A 261 2.76 -5.04 -28.92
CA ASN A 261 1.57 -4.19 -29.06
C ASN A 261 0.33 -4.96 -28.59
N GLY A 262 -0.28 -4.54 -27.48
CA GLY A 262 -1.62 -4.92 -27.04
C GLY A 262 -1.96 -6.41 -27.23
N VAL A 263 -1.32 -7.29 -26.49
CA VAL A 263 -1.59 -8.74 -26.59
C VAL A 263 -2.85 -9.06 -25.83
N ILE A 264 -3.75 -9.80 -26.44
CA ILE A 264 -4.87 -10.48 -25.79
C ILE A 264 -4.35 -11.84 -25.35
N ILE A 265 -4.41 -12.09 -24.05
CA ILE A 265 -4.08 -13.41 -23.48
C ILE A 265 -5.41 -14.05 -23.07
N GLU A 266 -5.64 -15.26 -23.54
CA GLU A 266 -6.75 -16.07 -23.02
C GLU A 266 -6.30 -16.69 -21.70
N GLU A 267 -7.01 -16.38 -20.61
CA GLU A 267 -6.77 -17.00 -19.29
C GLU A 267 -7.35 -18.42 -19.25
N GLU A 268 -6.88 -19.26 -18.31
CA GLU A 268 -7.38 -20.63 -18.10
C GLU A 268 -8.90 -20.72 -17.90
N ASN A 269 -9.54 -19.61 -17.52
CA ASN A 269 -11.01 -19.50 -17.32
C ASN A 269 -11.77 -19.06 -18.59
N GLY A 270 -11.09 -18.93 -19.73
CA GLY A 270 -11.68 -18.51 -21.00
C GLY A 270 -11.95 -17.00 -21.10
N GLN A 271 -11.44 -16.19 -20.18
CA GLN A 271 -11.55 -14.72 -20.26
C GLN A 271 -10.36 -14.13 -21.00
N GLU A 272 -10.61 -13.11 -21.80
CA GLU A 272 -9.57 -12.34 -22.47
C GLU A 272 -8.95 -11.31 -21.50
N LEU A 273 -7.63 -11.26 -21.46
CA LEU A 273 -6.84 -10.28 -20.70
C LEU A 273 -6.09 -9.39 -21.69
N HIS A 274 -6.42 -8.11 -21.69
CA HIS A 274 -5.75 -7.11 -22.51
C HIS A 274 -4.57 -6.53 -21.73
N VAL A 275 -3.34 -6.81 -22.18
CA VAL A 275 -2.10 -6.29 -21.59
C VAL A 275 -1.24 -5.62 -22.66
N CYS A 276 -0.45 -4.65 -22.23
CA CYS A 276 0.55 -3.96 -23.03
C CYS A 276 1.83 -3.78 -22.23
N SER A 277 2.87 -3.20 -22.81
CA SER A 277 4.05 -2.82 -22.04
C SER A 277 3.72 -1.75 -21.00
N PHE A 278 4.52 -1.66 -19.91
CA PHE A 278 4.31 -0.62 -18.90
C PHE A 278 4.42 0.80 -19.49
N ALA A 279 5.35 1.02 -20.41
CA ALA A 279 5.47 2.30 -21.12
C ALA A 279 4.20 2.67 -21.89
N GLU A 280 3.59 1.70 -22.57
CA GLU A 280 2.33 1.93 -23.27
C GLU A 280 1.17 2.17 -22.32
N LEU A 281 1.11 1.43 -21.18
CA LEU A 281 0.11 1.67 -20.14
C LEU A 281 0.23 3.10 -19.59
N LEU A 282 1.45 3.57 -19.30
CA LEU A 282 1.68 4.95 -18.86
C LEU A 282 1.12 5.97 -19.84
N ARG A 283 1.41 5.83 -21.16
CA ARG A 283 0.87 6.71 -22.21
C ARG A 283 -0.66 6.65 -22.26
N LYS A 284 -1.25 5.45 -22.18
CA LYS A 284 -2.72 5.28 -22.21
C LYS A 284 -3.38 5.96 -20.99
N VAL A 285 -2.83 5.76 -19.80
CA VAL A 285 -3.34 6.38 -18.56
C VAL A 285 -3.19 7.90 -18.62
N ALA A 286 -2.01 8.40 -18.99
CA ALA A 286 -1.77 9.83 -19.12
C ALA A 286 -2.75 10.53 -20.07
N ARG A 287 -2.99 9.94 -21.24
CA ARG A 287 -3.92 10.47 -22.26
C ARG A 287 -5.38 10.33 -21.87
N ALA A 288 -5.73 9.35 -21.03
CA ALA A 288 -7.10 9.18 -20.55
C ALA A 288 -7.53 10.26 -19.55
N VAL A 289 -6.58 10.87 -18.82
CA VAL A 289 -6.82 11.90 -17.78
C VAL A 289 -5.77 13.01 -17.85
N PRO A 290 -5.77 13.83 -18.93
CA PRO A 290 -4.68 14.77 -19.23
C PRO A 290 -4.49 15.90 -18.21
N ASP A 291 -5.49 16.20 -17.43
CA ASP A 291 -5.50 17.22 -16.36
C ASP A 291 -5.27 16.63 -14.94
N MET A 292 -5.01 15.32 -14.84
CA MET A 292 -4.67 14.63 -13.60
C MET A 292 -3.20 14.22 -13.61
N ARG A 293 -2.48 14.42 -12.51
CA ARG A 293 -1.11 13.91 -12.36
C ARG A 293 -1.09 12.39 -12.28
N VAL A 294 -0.13 11.78 -12.95
CA VAL A 294 0.08 10.33 -12.92
C VAL A 294 1.46 10.01 -12.33
N ARG A 295 1.49 9.17 -11.30
CA ARG A 295 2.67 8.62 -10.67
C ARG A 295 2.64 7.10 -10.72
N PHE A 296 3.76 6.47 -10.41
CA PHE A 296 3.84 5.04 -10.23
C PHE A 296 4.86 4.66 -9.15
N THR A 297 4.70 3.48 -8.57
CA THR A 297 5.63 2.87 -7.61
C THR A 297 5.32 1.37 -7.44
N THR A 298 6.29 0.52 -7.26
CA THR A 298 7.74 0.70 -7.17
C THR A 298 8.41 0.08 -8.40
N SER A 299 9.56 0.64 -8.80
CA SER A 299 10.35 0.12 -9.93
C SER A 299 11.37 -0.92 -9.48
N ASN A 300 11.73 -1.83 -10.39
CA ASN A 300 12.93 -2.65 -10.25
C ASN A 300 13.98 -2.18 -11.26
N PRO A 301 15.22 -1.95 -10.84
CA PRO A 301 16.28 -1.55 -11.77
C PRO A 301 16.48 -2.47 -12.96
N GLU A 302 16.32 -3.80 -12.79
CA GLU A 302 16.42 -4.78 -13.87
C GLU A 302 15.46 -4.46 -15.01
N ASP A 303 14.19 -4.15 -14.69
CA ASP A 303 13.10 -4.02 -15.65
C ASP A 303 12.92 -2.59 -16.18
N MET A 304 13.72 -1.61 -15.73
CA MET A 304 13.66 -0.24 -16.22
C MET A 304 14.21 -0.17 -17.67
N SER A 305 13.35 0.15 -18.63
CA SER A 305 13.70 0.36 -20.04
C SER A 305 13.72 1.85 -20.39
N GLU A 306 14.46 2.24 -21.45
CA GLU A 306 14.44 3.62 -21.94
C GLU A 306 13.07 4.02 -22.49
N ASP A 307 12.25 3.09 -23.00
CA ASP A 307 10.88 3.39 -23.45
C ASP A 307 9.98 3.89 -22.31
N ILE A 308 10.16 3.37 -21.09
CA ILE A 308 9.48 3.91 -19.90
C ILE A 308 9.93 5.36 -19.63
N LEU A 309 11.23 5.64 -19.77
CA LEU A 309 11.77 6.99 -19.56
C LEU A 309 11.25 7.96 -20.63
N HIS A 310 11.19 7.53 -21.89
CA HIS A 310 10.60 8.32 -22.98
C HIS A 310 9.12 8.60 -22.74
N ALA A 311 8.34 7.60 -22.30
CA ALA A 311 6.94 7.83 -21.95
C ALA A 311 6.77 8.91 -20.88
N ILE A 312 7.63 8.90 -19.83
CA ILE A 312 7.60 9.93 -18.78
C ILE A 312 7.97 11.32 -19.32
N ALA A 313 8.95 11.40 -20.23
CA ALA A 313 9.39 12.67 -20.80
C ALA A 313 8.40 13.26 -21.83
N GLU A 314 7.62 12.41 -22.51
CA GLU A 314 6.70 12.80 -23.58
C GLU A 314 5.32 13.26 -23.08
N GLU A 315 4.82 12.65 -21.99
CA GLU A 315 3.47 12.92 -21.49
C GLU A 315 3.51 13.93 -20.34
N PRO A 316 2.94 15.14 -20.50
CA PRO A 316 3.17 16.27 -19.60
C PRO A 316 2.59 16.10 -18.20
N ASN A 317 1.64 15.19 -18.02
CA ASN A 317 1.01 14.89 -16.73
C ASN A 317 1.63 13.68 -16.02
N LEU A 318 2.60 12.98 -16.65
CA LEU A 318 3.44 12.01 -15.94
C LEU A 318 4.46 12.74 -15.07
N CYS A 319 4.45 12.43 -13.79
CA CYS A 319 5.34 13.06 -12.83
C CYS A 319 6.81 12.64 -13.05
N HIS A 320 7.72 13.60 -13.11
CA HIS A 320 9.16 13.37 -13.23
C HIS A 320 9.75 12.87 -11.91
N HIS A 321 9.31 11.72 -11.47
CA HIS A 321 9.78 11.07 -10.25
C HIS A 321 9.83 9.56 -10.43
N ILE A 322 10.98 8.98 -10.10
CA ILE A 322 11.19 7.53 -10.15
C ILE A 322 11.68 7.06 -8.78
N HIS A 323 10.89 6.18 -8.14
CA HIS A 323 11.37 5.41 -7.00
C HIS A 323 12.15 4.20 -7.52
N PHE A 324 13.47 4.20 -7.30
CA PHE A 324 14.44 3.30 -7.95
C PHE A 324 15.31 2.59 -6.91
N PRO A 325 14.78 1.53 -6.24
CA PRO A 325 15.44 0.85 -5.13
C PRO A 325 16.77 0.19 -5.51
N ALA A 326 17.89 0.75 -5.06
CA ALA A 326 19.22 0.19 -5.27
C ALA A 326 19.49 -1.02 -4.37
N GLN A 327 18.95 -1.01 -3.16
CA GLN A 327 19.10 -1.97 -2.08
C GLN A 327 20.51 -1.97 -1.46
N SER A 328 21.58 -2.09 -2.26
CA SER A 328 23.00 -2.01 -1.86
C SER A 328 23.84 -1.43 -3.00
N GLY A 329 25.03 -0.91 -2.68
CA GLY A 329 26.05 -0.48 -3.63
C GLY A 329 27.12 -1.54 -3.91
N SER A 330 27.12 -2.67 -3.20
CA SER A 330 28.06 -3.78 -3.40
C SER A 330 27.50 -4.85 -4.31
N ASN A 331 28.25 -5.22 -5.34
CA ASN A 331 27.88 -6.31 -6.26
C ASN A 331 27.76 -7.67 -5.53
N LYS A 332 28.60 -7.91 -4.50
CA LYS A 332 28.51 -9.10 -3.67
C LYS A 332 27.17 -9.13 -2.93
N VAL A 333 26.80 -8.06 -2.24
CA VAL A 333 25.53 -7.98 -1.48
C VAL A 333 24.33 -8.07 -2.41
N LEU A 334 24.36 -7.41 -3.58
CA LEU A 334 23.30 -7.51 -4.59
C LEU A 334 23.12 -8.95 -5.08
N HIS A 335 24.21 -9.65 -5.35
CA HIS A 335 24.18 -11.08 -5.71
C HIS A 335 23.56 -11.93 -4.60
N ASP A 336 24.00 -11.74 -3.35
CA ASP A 336 23.50 -12.48 -2.18
C ASP A 336 22.02 -12.17 -1.89
N MET A 337 21.55 -10.97 -2.26
CA MET A 337 20.14 -10.59 -2.26
C MET A 337 19.32 -11.17 -3.42
N ASN A 338 19.94 -11.88 -4.36
CA ASN A 338 19.34 -12.33 -5.62
C ASN A 338 18.82 -11.17 -6.49
N ARG A 339 19.58 -10.05 -6.51
CA ARG A 339 19.30 -8.95 -7.46
C ARG A 339 19.98 -9.28 -8.81
N LYS A 340 19.26 -9.02 -9.89
CA LYS A 340 19.67 -9.38 -11.26
C LYS A 340 20.41 -8.27 -12.01
N TYR A 341 20.96 -7.32 -11.28
CA TYR A 341 21.75 -6.21 -11.83
C TYR A 341 22.98 -5.98 -10.95
N THR A 342 23.99 -5.40 -11.55
CA THR A 342 25.21 -4.90 -10.87
C THR A 342 25.11 -3.41 -10.57
N ARG A 343 26.01 -2.91 -9.71
CA ARG A 343 26.17 -1.47 -9.43
C ARG A 343 26.36 -0.66 -10.72
N GLU A 344 27.20 -1.16 -11.64
CA GLU A 344 27.53 -0.49 -12.89
C GLU A 344 26.30 -0.41 -13.83
N GLU A 345 25.49 -1.45 -13.86
CA GLU A 345 24.22 -1.44 -14.60
C GLU A 345 23.21 -0.48 -13.99
N TYR A 346 23.15 -0.43 -12.65
CA TYR A 346 22.33 0.54 -11.95
C TYR A 346 22.72 1.98 -12.28
N LEU A 347 24.02 2.30 -12.20
CA LEU A 347 24.53 3.64 -12.53
C LEU A 347 24.25 4.03 -13.99
N ARG A 348 24.43 3.11 -14.95
CA ARG A 348 24.08 3.38 -16.37
C ARG A 348 22.60 3.74 -16.54
N LYS A 349 21.71 3.07 -15.77
CA LYS A 349 20.27 3.40 -15.80
C LYS A 349 19.99 4.76 -15.15
N VAL A 350 20.66 5.11 -14.07
CA VAL A 350 20.60 6.46 -13.48
C VAL A 350 21.04 7.53 -14.47
N ASP A 351 22.12 7.28 -15.22
CA ASP A 351 22.60 8.20 -16.25
C ASP A 351 21.57 8.33 -17.41
N ALA A 352 20.92 7.24 -17.80
CA ALA A 352 19.83 7.28 -18.78
C ALA A 352 18.65 8.10 -18.27
N ILE A 353 18.23 7.93 -17.00
CA ILE A 353 17.17 8.73 -16.36
C ILE A 353 17.52 10.22 -16.47
N ARG A 354 18.72 10.61 -16.07
CA ARG A 354 19.14 12.02 -16.08
C ARG A 354 19.29 12.61 -17.47
N ARG A 355 19.69 11.79 -18.44
CA ARG A 355 19.81 12.19 -19.85
C ARG A 355 18.45 12.45 -20.49
N ILE A 356 17.46 11.57 -20.23
CA ILE A 356 16.14 11.62 -20.86
C ILE A 356 15.21 12.55 -20.10
N ILE A 357 15.29 12.58 -18.76
CA ILE A 357 14.46 13.39 -17.87
C ILE A 357 15.37 14.19 -16.92
N PRO A 358 15.96 15.31 -17.38
CA PRO A 358 17.01 16.02 -16.62
C PRO A 358 16.60 16.53 -15.24
N ASP A 359 15.30 16.80 -15.04
CA ASP A 359 14.71 17.28 -13.79
C ASP A 359 14.06 16.16 -12.95
N CYS A 360 14.33 14.89 -13.29
CA CYS A 360 13.74 13.75 -12.58
C CYS A 360 14.19 13.67 -11.12
N GLY A 361 13.23 13.64 -10.20
CA GLY A 361 13.47 13.26 -8.82
C GLY A 361 13.72 11.75 -8.70
N ILE A 362 14.84 11.35 -8.13
CA ILE A 362 15.20 9.94 -7.92
C ILE A 362 15.22 9.64 -6.44
N THR A 363 14.39 8.67 -6.03
CA THR A 363 14.36 8.15 -4.66
C THR A 363 14.70 6.67 -4.63
N THR A 364 15.17 6.16 -3.49
CA THR A 364 15.64 4.78 -3.38
C THR A 364 15.32 4.14 -2.03
N ASP A 365 15.41 2.81 -1.99
CA ASP A 365 15.52 2.01 -0.77
C ASP A 365 16.93 1.44 -0.66
N ILE A 366 17.50 1.45 0.55
CA ILE A 366 18.81 0.90 0.86
C ILE A 366 18.73 0.12 2.17
N PHE A 367 19.27 -1.11 2.18
CA PHE A 367 19.54 -1.89 3.38
C PHE A 367 21.02 -1.84 3.75
N VAL A 368 21.30 -1.88 5.05
CA VAL A 368 22.65 -2.05 5.60
C VAL A 368 22.66 -3.22 6.58
N GLY A 369 23.80 -3.89 6.70
CA GLY A 369 23.97 -5.02 7.59
C GLY A 369 23.28 -6.30 7.09
N TYR A 370 23.20 -6.51 5.78
CA TYR A 370 22.76 -7.78 5.21
C TYR A 370 23.79 -8.87 5.50
N HIS A 371 23.38 -10.13 5.34
CA HIS A 371 24.24 -11.30 5.52
C HIS A 371 25.65 -11.10 4.96
N ASP A 372 26.70 -11.38 5.76
CA ASP A 372 28.11 -11.26 5.41
C ASP A 372 28.54 -9.89 4.80
N GLU A 373 27.77 -8.82 5.00
CA GLU A 373 28.16 -7.49 4.55
C GLU A 373 29.42 -7.03 5.31
N THR A 374 30.51 -6.81 4.58
CA THR A 374 31.76 -6.29 5.11
C THR A 374 31.75 -4.76 5.21
N GLU A 375 32.76 -4.16 5.85
CA GLU A 375 32.92 -2.68 5.84
C GLU A 375 33.20 -2.16 4.42
N ASP A 376 33.93 -2.93 3.59
CA ASP A 376 34.15 -2.57 2.19
C ASP A 376 32.85 -2.57 1.38
N ASP A 377 31.98 -3.57 1.59
CA ASP A 377 30.64 -3.62 0.97
C ASP A 377 29.78 -2.42 1.38
N PHE A 378 29.84 -2.05 2.66
CA PHE A 378 29.15 -0.87 3.16
C PHE A 378 29.70 0.42 2.55
N GLU A 379 31.03 0.58 2.45
CA GLU A 379 31.62 1.77 1.82
C GLU A 379 31.29 1.87 0.32
N GLN A 380 31.16 0.75 -0.40
CA GLN A 380 30.64 0.75 -1.76
C GLN A 380 29.19 1.28 -1.81
N THR A 381 28.36 0.95 -0.81
CA THR A 381 27.00 1.51 -0.70
C THR A 381 27.04 3.02 -0.42
N MET A 382 27.91 3.48 0.48
CA MET A 382 28.12 4.91 0.75
C MET A 382 28.61 5.66 -0.49
N SER A 383 29.52 5.06 -1.26
CA SER A 383 30.01 5.61 -2.53
C SER A 383 28.89 5.70 -3.57
N LEU A 384 28.02 4.68 -3.69
CA LEU A 384 26.86 4.74 -4.59
C LEU A 384 25.95 5.94 -4.27
N VAL A 385 25.70 6.19 -2.99
CA VAL A 385 24.86 7.32 -2.55
C VAL A 385 25.50 8.67 -2.90
N ARG A 386 26.83 8.79 -2.76
CA ARG A 386 27.57 9.99 -3.19
C ARG A 386 27.53 10.21 -4.70
N ASP A 387 27.60 9.13 -5.49
CA ASP A 387 27.62 9.18 -6.95
C ASP A 387 26.23 9.52 -7.51
N VAL A 388 25.20 8.85 -6.99
CA VAL A 388 23.80 9.05 -7.47
C VAL A 388 23.19 10.34 -6.95
N LYS A 389 23.47 10.76 -5.73
CA LYS A 389 22.89 11.96 -5.09
C LYS A 389 21.35 11.95 -5.15
N TYR A 390 20.77 10.96 -4.49
CA TYR A 390 19.32 10.82 -4.42
C TYR A 390 18.63 12.04 -3.79
N ASP A 391 17.44 12.38 -4.26
CA ASP A 391 16.60 13.42 -3.63
C ASP A 391 16.19 13.00 -2.22
N SER A 392 15.84 11.72 -2.04
CA SER A 392 15.64 11.10 -0.73
C SER A 392 15.84 9.59 -0.78
N ALA A 393 16.08 8.97 0.37
CA ALA A 393 16.17 7.52 0.49
C ALA A 393 15.40 7.01 1.72
N PHE A 394 14.80 5.82 1.58
CA PHE A 394 14.32 5.04 2.70
C PHE A 394 15.43 4.06 3.09
N MET A 395 15.97 4.23 4.26
CA MET A 395 17.14 3.51 4.74
C MET A 395 16.74 2.61 5.90
N PHE A 396 17.17 1.36 5.85
CA PHE A 396 16.81 0.33 6.83
C PHE A 396 18.06 -0.46 7.23
N LYS A 397 18.15 -0.87 8.48
CA LYS A 397 18.98 -2.00 8.85
C LYS A 397 18.29 -3.29 8.41
N TYR A 398 19.03 -4.28 8.00
CA TYR A 398 18.49 -5.58 7.72
C TYR A 398 17.83 -6.18 8.96
N SER A 399 16.66 -6.74 8.78
CA SER A 399 15.93 -7.50 9.79
C SER A 399 15.33 -8.72 9.09
N GLU A 400 15.68 -9.87 9.60
CA GLU A 400 15.25 -11.15 9.04
C GLU A 400 13.72 -11.27 9.01
N ARG A 401 13.19 -11.85 7.94
CA ARG A 401 11.76 -12.10 7.78
C ARG A 401 11.49 -13.60 7.73
N PRO A 402 10.77 -14.16 8.71
CA PRO A 402 10.39 -15.59 8.70
C PRO A 402 9.72 -15.97 7.39
N GLY A 403 10.13 -17.10 6.82
CA GLY A 403 9.60 -17.63 5.57
C GLY A 403 10.39 -17.26 4.31
N THR A 404 11.25 -16.26 4.35
CA THR A 404 12.11 -15.88 3.21
C THR A 404 13.25 -16.88 2.98
N TYR A 405 13.87 -16.80 1.80
CA TYR A 405 15.07 -17.59 1.52
C TYR A 405 16.22 -17.24 2.47
N ALA A 406 16.45 -15.94 2.70
CA ALA A 406 17.51 -15.48 3.59
C ALA A 406 17.33 -16.04 5.01
N ALA A 407 16.14 -15.94 5.59
CA ALA A 407 15.85 -16.47 6.93
C ALA A 407 16.06 -18.00 7.07
N LYS A 408 15.98 -18.74 5.97
CA LYS A 408 16.15 -20.20 5.97
C LYS A 408 17.59 -20.66 5.71
N HIS A 409 18.35 -19.85 4.97
CA HIS A 409 19.61 -20.31 4.37
C HIS A 409 20.83 -19.42 4.64
N LEU A 410 20.62 -18.17 5.06
CA LEU A 410 21.67 -17.19 5.27
C LEU A 410 21.66 -16.72 6.73
N PRO A 411 22.78 -16.86 7.48
CA PRO A 411 22.81 -16.39 8.86
C PRO A 411 22.77 -14.87 8.94
N ASP A 412 21.98 -14.32 9.84
CA ASP A 412 22.03 -12.89 10.19
C ASP A 412 23.20 -12.65 11.15
N ASN A 413 24.40 -12.53 10.58
CA ASN A 413 25.67 -12.56 11.31
C ASN A 413 26.38 -11.20 11.42
N VAL A 414 25.80 -10.13 10.88
CA VAL A 414 26.29 -8.77 11.14
C VAL A 414 25.75 -8.31 12.51
N PRO A 415 26.61 -7.94 13.47
CA PRO A 415 26.16 -7.51 14.79
C PRO A 415 25.16 -6.37 14.74
N GLU A 416 24.17 -6.38 15.61
CA GLU A 416 23.11 -5.39 15.66
C GLU A 416 23.66 -3.95 15.84
N GLU A 417 24.67 -3.79 16.70
CA GLU A 417 25.34 -2.52 16.93
C GLU A 417 26.00 -1.97 15.65
N GLU A 418 26.61 -2.87 14.87
CA GLU A 418 27.23 -2.53 13.59
C GLU A 418 26.17 -2.10 12.55
N LYS A 419 25.04 -2.82 12.47
CA LYS A 419 23.91 -2.41 11.61
C LYS A 419 23.39 -1.02 11.97
N ILE A 420 23.26 -0.71 13.26
CA ILE A 420 22.82 0.60 13.74
C ILE A 420 23.87 1.66 13.41
N CYS A 421 25.15 1.38 13.60
CA CYS A 421 26.25 2.29 13.25
C CYS A 421 26.24 2.62 11.75
N ARG A 422 26.17 1.62 10.88
CA ARG A 422 26.10 1.78 9.42
C ARG A 422 24.86 2.57 9.00
N LEU A 423 23.70 2.23 9.56
CA LEU A 423 22.45 2.95 9.28
C LEU A 423 22.58 4.45 9.63
N ASN A 424 23.13 4.78 10.78
CA ASN A 424 23.30 6.18 11.19
C ASN A 424 24.28 6.94 10.28
N LYS A 425 25.39 6.32 9.87
CA LYS A 425 26.33 6.90 8.89
C LYS A 425 25.62 7.18 7.56
N LEU A 426 24.83 6.22 7.07
CA LEU A 426 24.07 6.33 5.82
C LEU A 426 23.02 7.44 5.89
N ILE A 427 22.25 7.51 6.99
CA ILE A 427 21.24 8.55 7.22
C ILE A 427 21.90 9.95 7.22
N HIS A 428 23.03 10.09 7.87
CA HIS A 428 23.78 11.37 7.91
C HIS A 428 24.17 11.82 6.51
N LEU A 429 24.84 10.95 5.75
CA LEU A 429 25.24 11.24 4.37
C LEU A 429 24.06 11.59 3.48
N GLN A 430 22.97 10.80 3.52
CA GLN A 430 21.80 11.07 2.69
C GLN A 430 21.13 12.40 3.07
N ASN A 431 21.06 12.74 4.35
CA ASN A 431 20.50 14.02 4.79
C ASN A 431 21.31 15.23 4.28
N GLU A 432 22.63 15.13 4.26
CA GLU A 432 23.51 16.15 3.68
C GLU A 432 23.25 16.30 2.18
N ILE A 433 23.20 15.18 1.44
CA ILE A 433 22.92 15.16 0.01
C ILE A 433 21.52 15.74 -0.28
N SER A 434 20.50 15.31 0.46
CA SER A 434 19.13 15.82 0.28
C SER A 434 19.05 17.34 0.53
N ALA A 435 19.76 17.85 1.54
CA ALA A 435 19.84 19.29 1.79
C ALA A 435 20.51 20.04 0.63
N GLU A 436 21.62 19.51 0.08
CA GLU A 436 22.30 20.09 -1.08
C GLU A 436 21.39 20.08 -2.33
N GLN A 437 20.66 18.98 -2.59
CA GLN A 437 19.73 18.89 -3.73
C GLN A 437 18.56 19.86 -3.58
N ASN A 438 17.96 19.95 -2.40
CA ASN A 438 16.87 20.87 -2.13
C ASN A 438 17.32 22.34 -2.20
N LYS A 439 18.55 22.65 -1.77
CA LYS A 439 19.10 24.01 -1.87
C LYS A 439 19.24 24.49 -3.33
N LYS A 440 19.48 23.57 -4.29
CA LYS A 440 19.53 23.90 -5.73
C LYS A 440 18.16 24.32 -6.30
N ASP A 441 17.08 24.05 -5.58
CA ASP A 441 15.73 24.42 -5.99
C ASP A 441 15.28 25.78 -5.44
N GLU A 442 16.07 26.39 -4.54
CA GLU A 442 15.81 27.75 -4.08
C GLU A 442 15.87 28.74 -5.26
N GLY A 443 14.87 29.59 -5.39
CA GLY A 443 14.65 30.51 -6.49
C GLY A 443 13.93 29.91 -7.71
N LYS A 444 13.80 28.57 -7.81
CA LYS A 444 13.02 27.93 -8.88
C LYS A 444 11.54 27.95 -8.60
N GLU A 445 10.77 27.74 -9.65
CA GLU A 445 9.31 27.69 -9.62
C GLU A 445 8.80 26.30 -9.93
N PHE A 446 7.82 25.84 -9.14
CA PHE A 446 7.19 24.53 -9.32
C PHE A 446 5.68 24.64 -9.25
N ASP A 447 4.99 23.78 -9.98
CA ASP A 447 3.58 23.51 -9.79
C ASP A 447 3.44 22.53 -8.61
N VAL A 448 2.76 22.96 -7.55
CA VAL A 448 2.60 22.22 -6.30
C VAL A 448 1.14 21.85 -6.12
N LEU A 449 0.85 20.55 -6.05
CA LEU A 449 -0.47 20.04 -5.70
C LEU A 449 -0.60 20.04 -4.17
N LEU A 450 -1.56 20.80 -3.66
CA LEU A 450 -1.80 20.94 -2.22
C LEU A 450 -2.60 19.73 -1.69
N GLU A 451 -2.02 18.97 -0.75
CA GLU A 451 -2.58 17.70 -0.30
C GLU A 451 -3.22 17.75 1.09
N ARG A 452 -2.69 18.58 1.97
CA ARG A 452 -3.10 18.60 3.37
C ARG A 452 -2.60 19.83 4.12
N PHE A 453 -3.11 20.01 5.34
CA PHE A 453 -2.51 20.95 6.28
C PHE A 453 -1.11 20.49 6.73
N SER A 454 -0.21 21.45 6.98
CA SER A 454 1.06 21.14 7.63
C SER A 454 0.82 20.51 9.00
N LYS A 455 1.60 19.48 9.34
CA LYS A 455 1.50 18.83 10.66
C LYS A 455 1.83 19.75 11.85
N ARG A 456 2.64 20.78 11.60
CA ARG A 456 3.12 21.69 12.65
C ARG A 456 2.29 22.97 12.76
N ASN A 457 1.64 23.39 11.69
CA ASN A 457 0.91 24.66 11.65
C ASN A 457 -0.29 24.55 10.71
N ARG A 458 -1.52 24.71 11.23
CA ARG A 458 -2.75 24.69 10.43
C ARG A 458 -2.95 25.92 9.54
N ASN A 459 -2.16 26.98 9.73
CA ASN A 459 -2.13 28.12 8.82
C ASN A 459 -1.25 27.89 7.59
N GLN A 460 -0.65 26.69 7.47
CA GLN A 460 0.19 26.29 6.35
C GLN A 460 -0.39 25.06 5.68
N LEU A 461 -0.26 25.01 4.35
CA LEU A 461 -0.56 23.87 3.53
C LEU A 461 0.73 23.18 3.10
N MET A 462 0.65 21.86 2.98
CA MET A 462 1.70 21.03 2.43
C MET A 462 1.20 20.41 1.14
N GLY A 463 2.03 20.49 0.11
CA GLY A 463 1.79 19.86 -1.19
C GLY A 463 3.05 19.18 -1.72
N ARG A 464 2.98 18.68 -2.96
CA ARG A 464 4.10 18.04 -3.64
C ARG A 464 4.29 18.58 -5.05
N THR A 465 5.56 18.66 -5.45
CA THR A 465 5.95 18.93 -6.84
C THR A 465 5.78 17.67 -7.71
N GLY A 466 5.93 17.81 -9.03
CA GLY A 466 6.03 16.67 -9.96
C GLY A 466 7.15 15.72 -9.61
N GLN A 467 8.27 16.21 -9.08
CA GLN A 467 9.44 15.46 -8.61
C GLN A 467 9.25 14.81 -7.23
N ASN A 468 8.03 14.85 -6.69
CA ASN A 468 7.66 14.31 -5.38
C ASN A 468 8.27 15.02 -4.16
N LYS A 469 8.83 16.23 -4.32
CA LYS A 469 9.34 17.02 -3.22
C LYS A 469 8.23 17.67 -2.42
N ALA A 470 8.29 17.57 -1.09
CA ALA A 470 7.34 18.21 -0.20
C ALA A 470 7.58 19.73 -0.16
N VAL A 471 6.53 20.52 -0.34
CA VAL A 471 6.56 21.98 -0.28
C VAL A 471 5.56 22.47 0.75
N ILE A 472 5.97 23.40 1.61
CA ILE A 472 5.12 24.09 2.57
C ILE A 472 4.94 25.53 2.11
N ILE A 473 3.70 26.00 2.07
CA ILE A 473 3.30 27.38 1.78
C ILE A 473 2.39 27.92 2.88
N GLU A 474 2.29 29.22 2.99
CA GLU A 474 1.23 29.84 3.79
C GLU A 474 -0.14 29.57 3.15
N LYS A 475 -1.12 29.20 3.97
CA LYS A 475 -2.45 28.81 3.50
C LYS A 475 -3.14 29.93 2.71
N GLY A 476 -3.12 31.16 3.23
CA GLY A 476 -3.86 32.26 2.61
C GLY A 476 -5.30 31.85 2.27
N SER A 477 -5.70 32.10 1.01
CA SER A 477 -7.00 31.69 0.44
C SER A 477 -6.99 30.31 -0.22
N HIS A 478 -5.85 29.60 -0.23
CA HIS A 478 -5.68 28.33 -0.94
C HIS A 478 -6.34 27.15 -0.23
N HIS A 479 -6.65 26.10 -1.01
CA HIS A 479 -7.40 24.93 -0.57
C HIS A 479 -6.68 23.63 -0.92
N ILE A 480 -6.97 22.58 -0.17
CA ILE A 480 -6.51 21.20 -0.47
C ILE A 480 -7.11 20.78 -1.82
N GLY A 481 -6.29 20.16 -2.69
CA GLY A 481 -6.65 19.76 -4.05
C GLY A 481 -6.38 20.82 -5.12
N GLU A 482 -5.93 22.00 -4.74
CA GLU A 482 -5.51 23.06 -5.66
C GLU A 482 -4.07 22.82 -6.13
N THR A 483 -3.79 23.09 -7.40
CA THR A 483 -2.41 23.18 -7.92
C THR A 483 -2.03 24.64 -8.04
N VAL A 484 -0.96 25.04 -7.35
CA VAL A 484 -0.47 26.41 -7.31
C VAL A 484 0.95 26.52 -7.82
N ARG A 485 1.27 27.63 -8.49
CA ARG A 485 2.64 27.95 -8.88
C ARG A 485 3.38 28.56 -7.71
N VAL A 486 4.50 27.94 -7.29
CA VAL A 486 5.25 28.31 -6.09
C VAL A 486 6.70 28.59 -6.42
N ARG A 487 7.22 29.74 -6.00
CA ARG A 487 8.66 30.04 -6.00
C ARG A 487 9.25 29.58 -4.67
N ILE A 488 10.29 28.75 -4.73
CA ILE A 488 10.97 28.23 -3.54
C ILE A 488 11.84 29.34 -2.92
N THR A 489 11.62 29.60 -1.64
CA THR A 489 12.32 30.66 -0.88
C THR A 489 13.30 30.09 0.17
N GLY A 490 13.22 28.79 0.46
CA GLY A 490 14.10 28.13 1.40
C GLY A 490 13.91 26.62 1.44
N SER A 491 14.83 25.93 2.09
CA SER A 491 14.83 24.48 2.11
C SER A 491 15.44 23.88 3.38
N THR A 492 15.08 22.63 3.64
CA THR A 492 15.75 21.71 4.55
C THR A 492 16.07 20.40 3.80
N SER A 493 16.68 19.41 4.46
CA SER A 493 16.88 18.09 3.85
C SER A 493 15.57 17.38 3.45
N ALA A 494 14.44 17.71 4.08
CA ALA A 494 13.18 16.99 3.89
C ALA A 494 12.06 17.83 3.25
N THR A 495 12.21 19.16 3.17
CA THR A 495 11.08 20.05 2.85
C THR A 495 11.58 21.33 2.19
N LEU A 496 10.87 21.76 1.17
CA LEU A 496 10.98 23.06 0.53
C LEU A 496 9.94 24.03 1.14
N PHE A 497 10.28 25.30 1.20
CA PHE A 497 9.36 26.38 1.58
C PHE A 497 9.23 27.33 0.41
N GLY A 498 8.05 27.86 0.18
CA GLY A 498 7.84 28.76 -0.94
C GLY A 498 6.66 29.69 -0.79
N GLU A 499 6.60 30.65 -1.72
CA GLU A 499 5.55 31.64 -1.84
C GLU A 499 4.78 31.39 -3.15
N VAL A 500 3.46 31.51 -3.09
CA VAL A 500 2.60 31.40 -4.27
C VAL A 500 2.76 32.66 -5.11
N LEU A 501 2.86 32.49 -6.44
CA LEU A 501 3.05 33.58 -7.41
C LEU A 501 1.73 34.18 -7.87
#